data_07598ab5772d6fee9cd02453fdda1187
#
_entry.id   07598ab5772d6fee9cd02453fdda1187
#
_cell.length_a   1.000
_cell.length_b   1.000
_cell.length_c   1.000
_cell.angle_alpha   90.00
_cell.angle_beta   90.00
_cell.angle_gamma   90.00
#
_symmetry.space_group_name_H-M   'P 1'
#
loop_
_entity.id
_entity.type
_entity.pdbx_description
1 polymer ?
#
loop_
_entity_poly.entity_id
_entity_poly.type
_entity_poly.pdbx_seq_one_letter_code
_entity_poly.pdbx_strand_id
1 'polypeptide(L)'
;MAKKVVGMVKLQIPAGQANPSPPVGPALGQHGVNIMEFCKAFNAQTKNMEGTIIPVVITIYADRSFSFVTKTPPAAVLLKKAAGIIKGSGEPNRTKVGQVTRAQVKEIAQTKLPDLNTTNLESAVRTVEGAARSMGIEIVEG
;
A
#
# COMPACT_ATOMS: atom_id res chain seq x y z
N MET A 1 5.70 3.71 29.97
CA MET A 1 5.19 5.06 29.72
C MET A 1 5.11 5.32 28.22
N ALA A 2 4.06 6.00 27.82
CA ALA A 2 3.92 6.36 26.42
C ALA A 2 4.97 7.41 26.03
N LYS A 3 5.68 7.15 24.93
CA LYS A 3 6.66 8.10 24.39
C LYS A 3 5.94 9.21 23.64
N LYS A 4 6.50 10.39 23.67
CA LYS A 4 5.93 11.53 22.94
C LYS A 4 6.19 11.37 21.45
N VAL A 5 5.14 11.42 20.64
CA VAL A 5 5.25 11.37 19.19
C VAL A 5 5.66 12.75 18.67
N VAL A 6 6.75 12.81 17.92
CA VAL A 6 7.22 14.06 17.29
C VAL A 6 6.89 14.13 15.81
N GLY A 7 6.57 13.00 15.19
CA GLY A 7 6.19 12.98 13.79
C GLY A 7 5.71 11.63 13.33
N MET A 8 5.05 11.64 12.17
CA MET A 8 4.61 10.42 11.49
C MET A 8 4.99 10.55 10.02
N VAL A 9 5.50 9.47 9.46
CA VAL A 9 5.88 9.41 8.05
C VAL A 9 5.13 8.26 7.38
N LYS A 10 4.52 8.52 6.25
CA LYS A 10 3.83 7.49 5.46
C LYS A 10 4.61 7.28 4.17
N LEU A 11 4.98 6.05 3.91
CA LEU A 11 5.77 5.68 2.73
C LEU A 11 5.16 4.46 2.05
N GLN A 12 5.45 4.31 0.76
CA GLN A 12 5.15 3.10 0.00
C GLN A 12 6.47 2.54 -0.50
N ILE A 13 6.82 1.36 -0.01
CA ILE A 13 8.13 0.74 -0.27
C ILE A 13 7.90 -0.66 -0.83
N PRO A 14 8.61 -1.06 -1.90
CA PRO A 14 8.56 -2.44 -2.36
C PRO A 14 8.98 -3.40 -1.24
N ALA A 15 8.20 -4.47 -1.08
CA ALA A 15 8.43 -5.45 -0.02
C ALA A 15 9.83 -6.05 -0.11
N GLY A 16 10.54 -6.10 0.99
CA GLY A 16 11.89 -6.65 1.08
C GLY A 16 12.97 -5.79 0.42
N GLN A 17 12.66 -4.59 -0.06
CA GLN A 17 13.58 -3.75 -0.81
C GLN A 17 13.79 -2.36 -0.19
N ALA A 18 13.53 -2.20 1.10
CA ALA A 18 13.81 -0.94 1.77
C ALA A 18 15.32 -0.71 1.85
N ASN A 19 15.75 0.50 1.50
CA ASN A 19 17.16 0.88 1.52
C ASN A 19 17.28 2.37 1.89
N PRO A 20 18.50 2.86 2.20
CA PRO A 20 18.69 4.25 2.59
C PRO A 20 18.50 5.26 1.46
N SER A 21 18.30 4.80 0.23
CA SER A 21 18.07 5.69 -0.91
C SER A 21 16.69 6.35 -0.83
N PRO A 22 16.44 7.46 -1.56
CA PRO A 22 15.10 8.03 -1.63
C PRO A 22 14.06 6.97 -2.04
N PRO A 23 12.82 7.02 -1.47
CA PRO A 23 12.30 8.07 -0.57
C PRO A 23 12.55 7.85 0.92
N VAL A 24 13.14 6.71 1.31
CA VAL A 24 13.28 6.34 2.73
C VAL A 24 14.28 7.22 3.46
N GLY A 25 15.47 7.40 2.87
CA GLY A 25 16.55 8.15 3.49
C GLY A 25 16.15 9.57 3.88
N PRO A 26 15.74 10.41 2.93
CA PRO A 26 15.35 11.79 3.24
C PRO A 26 14.18 11.89 4.20
N ALA A 27 13.18 11.00 4.09
CA ALA A 27 12.00 11.02 4.93
C ALA A 27 12.33 10.76 6.40
N LEU A 28 13.20 9.79 6.67
CA LEU A 28 13.59 9.42 8.03
C LEU A 28 14.75 10.28 8.55
N GLY A 29 15.65 10.68 7.66
CA GLY A 29 16.80 11.50 8.01
C GLY A 29 16.43 12.84 8.63
N GLN A 30 15.34 13.44 8.18
CA GLN A 30 14.83 14.69 8.74
C GLN A 30 14.49 14.59 10.23
N HIS A 31 14.14 13.41 10.68
CA HIS A 31 13.73 13.15 12.07
C HIS A 31 14.85 12.54 12.90
N GLY A 32 16.03 12.31 12.32
CA GLY A 32 17.16 11.73 13.02
C GLY A 32 17.00 10.25 13.39
N VAL A 33 16.15 9.54 12.68
CA VAL A 33 15.88 8.11 12.90
C VAL A 33 16.98 7.26 12.25
N ASN A 34 17.30 6.13 12.85
CA ASN A 34 18.25 5.18 12.28
C ASN A 34 17.64 4.48 11.07
N ILE A 35 18.05 4.92 9.88
CA ILE A 35 17.50 4.44 8.61
C ILE A 35 17.80 2.95 8.39
N MET A 36 19.01 2.51 8.70
CA MET A 36 19.42 1.11 8.49
C MET A 36 18.62 0.14 9.37
N GLU A 37 18.35 0.54 10.60
CA GLU A 37 17.54 -0.27 11.52
C GLU A 37 16.12 -0.44 10.99
N PHE A 38 15.53 0.64 10.50
CA PHE A 38 14.21 0.59 9.86
C PHE A 38 14.22 -0.33 8.64
N CYS A 39 15.21 -0.17 7.76
CA CYS A 39 15.31 -0.99 6.55
C CYS A 39 15.41 -2.47 6.87
N LYS A 40 16.22 -2.84 7.84
CA LYS A 40 16.35 -4.24 8.27
C LYS A 40 15.03 -4.79 8.82
N ALA A 41 14.38 -4.04 9.70
CA ALA A 41 13.13 -4.46 10.31
C ALA A 41 12.01 -4.59 9.27
N PHE A 42 11.88 -3.62 8.37
CA PHE A 42 10.87 -3.64 7.30
C PHE A 42 11.10 -4.82 6.36
N ASN A 43 12.34 -5.01 5.90
CA ASN A 43 12.67 -6.09 4.99
C ASN A 43 12.39 -7.46 5.62
N ALA A 44 12.69 -7.62 6.91
CA ALA A 44 12.39 -8.85 7.63
C ALA A 44 10.88 -9.14 7.69
N GLN A 45 10.07 -8.11 7.96
CA GLN A 45 8.62 -8.26 8.05
C GLN A 45 7.95 -8.50 6.70
N THR A 46 8.49 -7.94 5.63
CA THR A 46 7.87 -8.00 4.31
C THR A 46 8.49 -9.04 3.38
N LYS A 47 9.40 -9.85 3.90
CA LYS A 47 10.12 -10.85 3.11
C LYS A 47 9.17 -11.79 2.34
N ASN A 48 8.06 -12.15 2.93
CA ASN A 48 7.08 -13.06 2.33
C ASN A 48 6.17 -12.39 1.29
N MET A 49 6.28 -11.08 1.14
CA MET A 49 5.42 -10.29 0.26
C MET A 49 6.18 -9.67 -0.91
N GLU A 50 7.31 -10.24 -1.29
CA GLU A 50 8.12 -9.74 -2.38
C GLU A 50 7.31 -9.55 -3.67
N GLY A 51 7.64 -8.50 -4.40
CA GLY A 51 6.95 -8.16 -5.64
C GLY A 51 5.74 -7.26 -5.48
N THR A 52 5.38 -6.88 -4.25
CA THR A 52 4.29 -5.94 -3.99
C THR A 52 4.81 -4.68 -3.30
N ILE A 53 4.10 -3.58 -3.49
CA ILE A 53 4.38 -2.34 -2.78
C ILE A 53 3.60 -2.37 -1.47
N ILE A 54 4.29 -2.13 -0.36
CA ILE A 54 3.69 -2.16 0.97
C ILE A 54 3.65 -0.75 1.54
N PRO A 55 2.47 -0.21 1.86
CA PRO A 55 2.36 1.05 2.58
C PRO A 55 2.84 0.85 4.02
N VAL A 56 3.61 1.79 4.53
CA VAL A 56 4.10 1.75 5.90
C VAL A 56 3.84 3.11 6.56
N VAL A 57 3.38 3.07 7.81
CA VAL A 57 3.22 4.25 8.64
C VAL A 57 4.25 4.16 9.74
N ILE A 58 5.18 5.11 9.77
CA ILE A 58 6.28 5.16 10.74
C ILE A 58 5.96 6.25 11.75
N THR A 59 5.91 5.89 13.02
CA THR A 59 5.71 6.82 14.12
C THR A 59 7.06 7.10 14.78
N ILE A 60 7.44 8.37 14.87
CA ILE A 60 8.73 8.80 15.41
C ILE A 60 8.52 9.45 16.76
N TYR A 61 9.33 9.04 17.73
CA TYR A 61 9.22 9.49 19.13
C TYR A 61 10.32 10.49 19.47
N ALA A 62 10.12 11.22 20.58
CA ALA A 62 11.02 12.28 21.01
C ALA A 62 12.44 11.80 21.32
N ASP A 63 12.61 10.53 21.69
CA ASP A 63 13.91 9.92 21.97
C ASP A 63 14.63 9.38 20.70
N ARG A 64 14.10 9.72 19.52
CA ARG A 64 14.58 9.27 18.22
C ARG A 64 14.33 7.77 17.93
N SER A 65 13.58 7.10 18.81
CA SER A 65 13.11 5.76 18.48
C SER A 65 11.91 5.84 17.54
N PHE A 66 11.57 4.72 16.93
CA PHE A 66 10.44 4.66 16.01
C PHE A 66 9.68 3.34 16.17
N SER A 67 8.43 3.37 15.77
CA SER A 67 7.66 2.16 15.53
C SER A 67 7.02 2.28 14.15
N PHE A 68 6.70 1.18 13.52
CA PHE A 68 6.05 1.21 12.22
C PHE A 68 5.01 0.11 12.10
N VAL A 69 4.01 0.39 11.28
CA VAL A 69 2.94 -0.54 10.97
C VAL A 69 2.89 -0.69 9.46
N THR A 70 2.97 -1.93 8.97
CA THR A 70 2.79 -2.22 7.56
C THR A 70 1.32 -2.48 7.29
N LYS A 71 0.83 -1.97 6.17
CA LYS A 71 -0.56 -2.17 5.74
C LYS A 71 -0.59 -3.08 4.53
N THR A 72 -1.79 -3.47 4.12
CA THR A 72 -1.96 -4.26 2.90
C THR A 72 -1.57 -3.43 1.67
N PRO A 73 -1.18 -4.08 0.55
CA PRO A 73 -0.81 -3.34 -0.66
C PRO A 73 -1.93 -2.38 -1.09
N PRO A 74 -1.60 -1.23 -1.71
CA PRO A 74 -2.63 -0.30 -2.19
C PRO A 74 -3.56 -0.97 -3.19
N ALA A 75 -4.85 -0.64 -3.14
CA ALA A 75 -5.85 -1.20 -4.05
C ALA A 75 -5.45 -0.96 -5.52
N ALA A 76 -4.91 0.21 -5.82
CA ALA A 76 -4.45 0.53 -7.18
C ALA A 76 -3.37 -0.44 -7.68
N VAL A 77 -2.42 -0.81 -6.83
CA VAL A 77 -1.36 -1.76 -7.19
C VAL A 77 -1.94 -3.15 -7.44
N LEU A 78 -2.84 -3.60 -6.58
CA LEU A 78 -3.51 -4.90 -6.72
C LEU A 78 -4.35 -4.97 -7.98
N LEU A 79 -5.08 -3.89 -8.29
CA LEU A 79 -5.90 -3.81 -9.51
C LEU A 79 -5.06 -3.82 -10.78
N LYS A 80 -3.95 -3.08 -10.81
CA LYS A 80 -3.04 -3.09 -11.95
C LYS A 80 -2.45 -4.48 -12.18
N LYS A 81 -2.09 -5.15 -11.12
CA LYS A 81 -1.53 -6.51 -11.20
C LYS A 81 -2.59 -7.50 -11.71
N ALA A 82 -3.82 -7.42 -11.22
CA ALA A 82 -4.92 -8.29 -11.65
C ALA A 82 -5.29 -8.05 -13.12
N ALA A 83 -5.29 -6.80 -13.56
CA ALA A 83 -5.60 -6.43 -14.95
C ALA A 83 -4.41 -6.63 -15.89
N GLY A 84 -3.22 -6.85 -15.38
CA GLY A 84 -2.01 -7.03 -16.19
C GLY A 84 -1.52 -5.74 -16.84
N ILE A 85 -1.81 -4.59 -16.26
CA ILE A 85 -1.40 -3.28 -16.79
C ILE A 85 -0.35 -2.63 -15.89
N ILE A 86 0.47 -1.76 -16.48
CA ILE A 86 1.53 -1.06 -15.75
C ILE A 86 1.02 0.27 -15.20
N LYS A 87 0.15 0.95 -15.94
CA LYS A 87 -0.35 2.28 -15.59
C LYS A 87 -1.86 2.38 -15.84
N GLY A 88 -2.54 3.07 -14.95
CA GLY A 88 -3.96 3.39 -15.12
C GLY A 88 -4.19 4.44 -16.19
N SER A 89 -5.46 4.66 -16.54
CA SER A 89 -5.85 5.63 -17.56
C SER A 89 -5.78 7.07 -17.03
N GLY A 90 -5.30 7.97 -17.88
CA GLY A 90 -5.39 9.40 -17.62
C GLY A 90 -6.79 9.98 -17.85
N GLU A 91 -7.61 9.26 -18.62
CA GLU A 91 -9.00 9.64 -18.89
C GLU A 91 -9.92 8.43 -18.64
N PRO A 92 -10.12 8.04 -17.35
CA PRO A 92 -10.77 6.78 -17.02
C PRO A 92 -12.23 6.67 -17.46
N ASN A 93 -12.91 7.80 -17.64
CA ASN A 93 -14.29 7.81 -18.11
C ASN A 93 -14.42 7.62 -19.63
N ARG A 94 -13.33 7.74 -20.37
CA ARG A 94 -13.31 7.62 -21.84
C ARG A 94 -12.45 6.47 -22.32
N THR A 95 -11.24 6.35 -21.76
CA THR A 95 -10.26 5.37 -22.21
C THR A 95 -10.12 4.28 -21.14
N LYS A 96 -10.55 3.08 -21.48
CA LYS A 96 -10.36 1.90 -20.60
C LYS A 96 -9.07 1.21 -20.98
N VAL A 97 -8.25 0.89 -19.99
CA VAL A 97 -6.90 0.34 -20.20
C VAL A 97 -6.77 -1.12 -19.78
N GLY A 98 -7.78 -1.68 -19.15
CA GLY A 98 -7.77 -3.07 -18.72
C GLY A 98 -9.12 -3.50 -18.17
N GLN A 99 -9.20 -4.74 -17.78
CA GLN A 99 -10.41 -5.29 -17.16
C GLN A 99 -10.04 -6.34 -16.13
N VAL A 100 -10.89 -6.45 -15.11
CA VAL A 100 -10.78 -7.46 -14.05
C VAL A 100 -12.12 -8.16 -13.91
N THR A 101 -12.10 -9.40 -13.45
CA THR A 101 -13.32 -10.15 -13.16
C THR A 101 -13.82 -9.82 -11.76
N ARG A 102 -15.09 -10.08 -11.50
CA ARG A 102 -15.64 -9.91 -10.15
C ARG A 102 -14.95 -10.81 -9.13
N ALA A 103 -14.53 -12.00 -9.55
CA ALA A 103 -13.76 -12.89 -8.67
C ALA A 103 -12.44 -12.26 -8.24
N GLN A 104 -11.73 -11.62 -9.17
CA GLN A 104 -10.48 -10.91 -8.88
C GLN A 104 -10.72 -9.73 -7.94
N VAL A 105 -11.79 -8.96 -8.17
CA VAL A 105 -12.17 -7.84 -7.30
C VAL A 105 -12.46 -8.34 -5.89
N LYS A 106 -13.17 -9.46 -5.77
CA LYS A 106 -13.49 -10.06 -4.47
C LYS A 106 -12.23 -10.48 -3.72
N GLU A 107 -11.26 -11.08 -4.40
CA GLU A 107 -9.96 -11.44 -3.80
C GLU A 107 -9.21 -10.22 -3.29
N ILE A 108 -9.18 -9.15 -4.09
CA ILE A 108 -8.56 -7.88 -3.71
C ILE A 108 -9.26 -7.30 -2.48
N ALA A 109 -10.60 -7.33 -2.47
CA ALA A 109 -11.38 -6.83 -1.35
C ALA A 109 -11.09 -7.61 -0.07
N GLN A 110 -10.97 -8.93 -0.15
CA GLN A 110 -10.62 -9.77 1.01
C GLN A 110 -9.22 -9.44 1.54
N THR A 111 -8.26 -9.23 0.65
CA THR A 111 -6.89 -8.86 1.03
C THR A 111 -6.87 -7.48 1.72
N LYS A 112 -7.68 -6.56 1.23
CA LYS A 112 -7.71 -5.18 1.72
C LYS A 112 -8.62 -4.99 2.94
N LEU A 113 -9.50 -5.94 3.22
CA LEU A 113 -10.51 -5.82 4.27
C LEU A 113 -9.99 -5.36 5.63
N PRO A 114 -8.82 -5.85 6.13
CA PRO A 114 -8.29 -5.41 7.42
C PRO A 114 -7.99 -3.92 7.49
N ASP A 115 -7.72 -3.27 6.36
CA ASP A 115 -7.38 -1.84 6.31
C ASP A 115 -8.59 -0.95 5.99
N LEU A 116 -9.73 -1.54 5.69
CA LEU A 116 -10.94 -0.79 5.35
C LEU A 116 -11.78 -0.50 6.60
N ASN A 117 -12.63 0.51 6.48
CA ASN A 117 -13.52 0.91 7.56
C ASN A 117 -14.83 0.10 7.60
N THR A 118 -14.83 -1.07 7.00
CA THR A 118 -15.98 -1.96 6.95
C THR A 118 -15.54 -3.40 7.26
N THR A 119 -16.46 -4.18 7.83
CA THR A 119 -16.29 -5.61 8.01
C THR A 119 -17.09 -6.43 7.00
N ASN A 120 -17.90 -5.75 6.19
CA ASN A 120 -18.76 -6.37 5.18
C ASN A 120 -18.00 -6.52 3.86
N LEU A 121 -17.87 -7.75 3.38
CA LEU A 121 -17.14 -8.04 2.14
C LEU A 121 -17.79 -7.36 0.92
N GLU A 122 -19.11 -7.31 0.85
CA GLU A 122 -19.80 -6.65 -0.26
C GLU A 122 -19.47 -5.15 -0.33
N SER A 123 -19.40 -4.48 0.82
CA SER A 123 -19.00 -3.07 0.88
C SER A 123 -17.56 -2.90 0.45
N ALA A 124 -16.67 -3.82 0.85
CA ALA A 124 -15.28 -3.81 0.43
C ALA A 124 -15.16 -3.99 -1.08
N VAL A 125 -15.94 -4.91 -1.66
CA VAL A 125 -15.98 -5.12 -3.11
C VAL A 125 -16.38 -3.83 -3.84
N ARG A 126 -17.41 -3.13 -3.37
CA ARG A 126 -17.83 -1.85 -3.97
C ARG A 126 -16.73 -0.79 -3.90
N THR A 127 -15.98 -0.75 -2.79
CA THR A 127 -14.85 0.17 -2.63
C THR A 127 -13.78 -0.11 -3.68
N VAL A 128 -13.44 -1.37 -3.90
CA VAL A 128 -12.44 -1.78 -4.91
C VAL A 128 -12.97 -1.49 -6.32
N GLU A 129 -14.24 -1.75 -6.57
CA GLU A 129 -14.87 -1.44 -7.87
C GLU A 129 -14.77 0.05 -8.20
N GLY A 130 -15.02 0.92 -7.22
CA GLY A 130 -14.87 2.36 -7.39
C GLY A 130 -13.45 2.76 -7.75
N ALA A 131 -12.46 2.16 -7.07
CA ALA A 131 -11.05 2.39 -7.38
C ALA A 131 -10.71 1.94 -8.80
N ALA A 132 -11.23 0.78 -9.23
CA ALA A 132 -11.01 0.26 -10.57
C ALA A 132 -11.57 1.22 -11.64
N ARG A 133 -12.79 1.71 -11.43
CA ARG A 133 -13.41 2.66 -12.36
C ARG A 133 -12.59 3.95 -12.46
N SER A 134 -12.05 4.43 -11.34
CA SER A 134 -11.22 5.63 -11.32
C SER A 134 -9.90 5.44 -12.06
N MET A 135 -9.48 4.21 -12.29
CA MET A 135 -8.25 3.87 -13.01
C MET A 135 -8.49 3.51 -14.48
N GLY A 136 -9.74 3.51 -14.93
CA GLY A 136 -10.07 3.07 -16.27
C GLY A 136 -10.05 1.56 -16.45
N ILE A 137 -10.30 0.81 -15.39
CA ILE A 137 -10.38 -0.65 -15.41
C ILE A 137 -11.86 -1.05 -15.38
N GLU A 138 -12.28 -1.84 -16.36
CA GLU A 138 -13.64 -2.37 -16.41
C GLU A 138 -13.76 -3.61 -15.54
N ILE A 139 -14.94 -3.77 -14.94
CA ILE A 139 -15.25 -4.96 -14.15
C ILE A 139 -16.20 -5.81 -14.96
N VAL A 140 -15.78 -7.03 -15.26
CA VAL A 140 -16.56 -7.99 -16.05
C VAL A 140 -16.95 -9.17 -15.19
N GLU A 141 -18.01 -9.85 -15.57
CA GLU A 141 -18.44 -11.04 -14.87
C GLU A 141 -17.53 -12.23 -15.19
N GLY A 142 -17.25 -13.02 -14.17
CA GLY A 142 -16.34 -14.16 -14.34
C GLY A 142 -16.09 -14.91 -13.07
#